data_862d37effa3d8de116086c7ba3141494
#
_entry.id   862d37effa3d8de116086c7ba3141494
#
_cell.length_a   1.000
_cell.length_b   1.000
_cell.length_c   1.000
_cell.angle_alpha   90.00
_cell.angle_beta   90.00
_cell.angle_gamma   90.00
#
_symmetry.space_group_name_H-M   'P 1'
#
loop_
_entity.id
_entity.type
_entity.pdbx_description
1 polymer ?
#
loop_
_entity_poly.entity_id
_entity_poly.type
_entity_poly.pdbx_seq_one_letter_code
_entity_poly.pdbx_strand_id
1 'polypeptide(L)'
;MKERILTSLITAFVLTGLQAQNSSQTPKLVVGLTIDQLRADYIEAFSAMYGERGFKRLLKEGRVYYNAEYDFFNLDRSSAVASVYTGTTPYYNGIVGDRWMDRNSLRIVKSVDDPNFMGIYTSESTSPQHLLVSTLSDELMVATQGRAEVYSIAPTREMAVMAAGHAAKGAFWINSETGKWSGTTYYGSFPEWVSAYNDREGLDFRINSLVWGPYLPVTSYKYVTTEVPQVTFKHDFSDERLDKFKKFKTSPYANDEVNRLVNVFLTNTNIGKDNTPDLLTLSYYAGNYAHKSNTEYAMEIQDAYVRLDNTLGDLLDLIDRKVGLNNTLIFITSTGYTDPDPADPPQYRIPSGEFHIKRCAALLNMYLMAVYGQGQYVETYYDRQIYLNHKLIEEKKLDLTEVMNRSCDFVVQMSGVRSAYSSQRILLGAWDPQIEKLRNSFSANCSGDLYIEVMPGWSVISEYSNTQKVIREAYPSVPLIFLGAGVKPEILYTPVKMAAVAPTVAHFMRIRAPNAASASPLTGIRK
;
A
#
# COMPACT_ATOMS: atom_id res chain seq x y z
N MET A 1 -51.95 49.67 2.15
CA MET A 1 -52.00 48.20 2.11
C MET A 1 -51.00 47.57 1.10
N LYS A 2 -50.84 48.14 -0.08
CA LYS A 2 -49.92 47.60 -1.10
C LYS A 2 -48.44 47.68 -0.71
N GLU A 3 -47.99 48.73 -0.03
CA GLU A 3 -46.56 48.84 0.38
C GLU A 3 -46.19 47.90 1.53
N ARG A 4 -47.09 47.54 2.44
CA ARG A 4 -46.83 46.59 3.53
C ARG A 4 -46.76 45.15 3.02
N ILE A 5 -47.43 44.81 1.92
CA ILE A 5 -47.39 43.51 1.29
C ILE A 5 -46.06 43.33 0.54
N LEU A 6 -45.55 44.39 -0.11
CA LEU A 6 -44.28 44.36 -0.82
C LEU A 6 -43.08 44.19 0.13
N THR A 7 -43.09 44.87 1.27
CA THR A 7 -42.05 44.76 2.29
C THR A 7 -42.04 43.37 2.95
N SER A 8 -43.21 42.79 3.19
CA SER A 8 -43.33 41.43 3.75
C SER A 8 -42.87 40.35 2.76
N LEU A 9 -43.07 40.54 1.44
CA LEU A 9 -42.59 39.61 0.41
C LEU A 9 -41.06 39.69 0.26
N ILE A 10 -40.45 40.85 0.33
CA ILE A 10 -38.99 41.03 0.25
C ILE A 10 -38.33 40.45 1.50
N THR A 11 -38.89 40.60 2.70
CA THR A 11 -38.37 40.03 3.94
C THR A 11 -38.49 38.49 3.94
N ALA A 12 -39.57 37.92 3.38
CA ALA A 12 -39.71 36.47 3.22
C ALA A 12 -38.72 35.87 2.20
N PHE A 13 -38.41 36.61 1.11
CA PHE A 13 -37.41 36.14 0.12
C PHE A 13 -35.97 36.19 0.65
N VAL A 14 -35.64 37.15 1.52
CA VAL A 14 -34.33 37.24 2.18
C VAL A 14 -34.16 36.14 3.23
N LEU A 15 -35.24 35.79 3.94
CA LEU A 15 -35.20 34.70 4.93
C LEU A 15 -35.13 33.30 4.30
N THR A 16 -35.68 33.08 3.11
CA THR A 16 -35.58 31.82 2.39
C THR A 16 -34.22 31.67 1.65
N GLY A 17 -33.54 32.78 1.33
CA GLY A 17 -32.20 32.79 0.73
C GLY A 17 -31.08 32.43 1.69
N LEU A 18 -31.29 32.45 3.00
CA LEU A 18 -30.30 32.16 4.03
C LEU A 18 -30.29 30.68 4.48
N GLN A 19 -31.18 29.83 3.98
CA GLN A 19 -31.19 28.39 4.28
C GLN A 19 -30.52 27.51 3.21
N ALA A 20 -30.00 28.09 2.15
CA ALA A 20 -29.33 27.35 1.08
C ALA A 20 -27.83 27.63 1.07
N GLN A 21 -27.14 27.20 2.06
CA GLN A 21 -25.73 26.78 1.97
C GLN A 21 -25.28 26.22 3.32
N ASN A 22 -25.69 25.03 3.65
CA ASN A 22 -24.79 24.13 4.37
C ASN A 22 -23.66 23.80 3.42
N SER A 23 -22.74 24.75 3.19
CA SER A 23 -21.50 24.47 2.54
C SER A 23 -20.77 23.47 3.44
N SER A 24 -20.76 22.20 3.04
CA SER A 24 -20.02 21.17 3.77
C SER A 24 -18.62 21.71 4.03
N GLN A 25 -18.29 21.92 5.30
CA GLN A 25 -17.04 22.53 5.71
C GLN A 25 -15.88 21.65 5.23
N THR A 26 -14.87 22.24 4.62
CA THR A 26 -13.63 21.55 4.26
C THR A 26 -12.98 21.01 5.55
N PRO A 27 -12.55 19.76 5.61
CA PRO A 27 -11.89 19.23 6.80
C PRO A 27 -10.61 20.03 7.07
N LYS A 28 -10.33 20.31 8.34
CA LYS A 28 -9.07 20.94 8.76
C LYS A 28 -7.91 19.97 8.68
N LEU A 29 -8.19 18.69 8.92
CA LEU A 29 -7.22 17.61 8.83
C LEU A 29 -7.78 16.46 8.01
N VAL A 30 -6.97 15.93 7.12
CA VAL A 30 -7.21 14.62 6.51
C VAL A 30 -6.20 13.63 7.09
N VAL A 31 -6.67 12.48 7.56
CA VAL A 31 -5.83 11.37 7.99
C VAL A 31 -6.02 10.21 7.02
N GLY A 32 -4.98 9.86 6.28
CA GLY A 32 -4.95 8.69 5.43
C GLY A 32 -4.24 7.54 6.14
N LEU A 33 -4.93 6.46 6.46
CA LEU A 33 -4.35 5.28 7.08
C LEU A 33 -4.36 4.12 6.09
N THR A 34 -3.17 3.71 5.63
CA THR A 34 -3.00 2.51 4.81
C THR A 34 -2.45 1.38 5.69
N ILE A 35 -3.25 0.34 5.89
CA ILE A 35 -2.86 -0.81 6.74
C ILE A 35 -2.31 -1.91 5.83
N ASP A 36 -1.03 -2.20 5.98
CA ASP A 36 -0.36 -3.24 5.19
C ASP A 36 -0.96 -4.61 5.49
N GLN A 37 -1.40 -5.32 4.45
CA GLN A 37 -1.99 -6.65 4.49
C GLN A 37 -3.31 -6.77 5.28
N LEU A 38 -4.06 -5.67 5.50
CA LEU A 38 -5.37 -5.75 6.13
C LEU A 38 -6.36 -6.48 5.22
N ARG A 39 -7.11 -7.44 5.79
CA ARG A 39 -8.12 -8.25 5.10
C ARG A 39 -9.52 -7.91 5.59
N ALA A 40 -10.45 -7.68 4.66
CA ALA A 40 -11.84 -7.39 5.00
C ALA A 40 -12.54 -8.61 5.65
N ASP A 41 -12.25 -9.82 5.16
CA ASP A 41 -12.80 -11.06 5.71
C ASP A 41 -12.36 -11.32 7.17
N TYR A 42 -11.15 -10.93 7.57
CA TYR A 42 -10.69 -11.04 8.95
C TYR A 42 -11.34 -10.00 9.87
N ILE A 43 -11.67 -8.81 9.35
CA ILE A 43 -12.45 -7.82 10.12
C ILE A 43 -13.81 -8.42 10.51
N GLU A 44 -14.45 -9.14 9.60
CA GLU A 44 -15.72 -9.80 9.87
C GLU A 44 -15.55 -11.04 10.75
N ALA A 45 -14.63 -11.94 10.40
CA ALA A 45 -14.42 -13.22 11.08
C ALA A 45 -14.06 -13.07 12.55
N PHE A 46 -13.29 -12.05 12.92
CA PHE A 46 -12.83 -11.81 14.29
C PHE A 46 -13.69 -10.80 15.05
N SER A 47 -14.80 -10.35 14.48
CA SER A 47 -15.66 -9.27 15.01
C SER A 47 -16.17 -9.51 16.44
N ALA A 48 -16.36 -10.78 16.84
CA ALA A 48 -16.77 -11.14 18.20
C ALA A 48 -15.73 -10.81 19.28
N MET A 49 -14.45 -10.64 18.90
CA MET A 49 -13.34 -10.35 19.80
C MET A 49 -13.03 -8.86 19.94
N TYR A 50 -13.63 -8.01 19.09
CA TYR A 50 -13.35 -6.56 19.09
C TYR A 50 -14.08 -5.81 20.18
N GLY A 51 -13.43 -4.74 20.67
CA GLY A 51 -14.04 -3.73 21.52
C GLY A 51 -14.98 -2.79 20.74
N GLU A 52 -15.50 -1.77 21.43
CA GLU A 52 -16.46 -0.83 20.81
C GLU A 52 -15.78 0.38 20.15
N ARG A 53 -14.48 0.64 20.41
CA ARG A 53 -13.79 1.87 20.03
C ARG A 53 -13.11 1.83 18.66
N GLY A 54 -12.74 0.62 18.18
CA GLY A 54 -12.00 0.38 16.95
C GLY A 54 -12.89 0.02 15.76
N PHE A 55 -12.78 -1.24 15.27
CA PHE A 55 -13.51 -1.68 14.08
C PHE A 55 -15.03 -1.54 14.21
N LYS A 56 -15.63 -1.86 15.34
CA LYS A 56 -17.09 -1.69 15.50
C LYS A 56 -17.52 -0.24 15.34
N ARG A 57 -16.75 0.72 15.88
CA ARG A 57 -17.01 2.14 15.70
C ARG A 57 -16.87 2.54 14.23
N LEU A 58 -15.80 2.10 13.54
CA LEU A 58 -15.58 2.36 12.12
C LEU A 58 -16.72 1.84 11.26
N LEU A 59 -17.21 0.62 11.52
CA LEU A 59 -18.32 0.02 10.77
C LEU A 59 -19.66 0.71 11.06
N LYS A 60 -19.89 1.22 12.27
CA LYS A 60 -21.12 1.90 12.67
C LYS A 60 -21.20 3.35 12.22
N GLU A 61 -20.10 4.09 12.33
CA GLU A 61 -20.06 5.54 12.10
C GLU A 61 -19.49 5.89 10.72
N GLY A 62 -18.80 4.96 10.06
CA GLY A 62 -18.13 5.16 8.78
C GLY A 62 -18.97 4.79 7.57
N ARG A 63 -18.50 5.24 6.40
CA ARG A 63 -18.92 4.72 5.11
C ARG A 63 -17.93 3.66 4.69
N VAL A 64 -18.40 2.42 4.59
CA VAL A 64 -17.58 1.22 4.42
C VAL A 64 -17.85 0.60 3.05
N TYR A 65 -16.80 0.44 2.26
CA TYR A 65 -16.78 -0.37 1.06
C TYR A 65 -15.98 -1.65 1.36
N TYR A 66 -16.63 -2.80 1.31
CA TYR A 66 -15.96 -4.08 1.59
C TYR A 66 -15.11 -4.59 0.43
N ASN A 67 -15.39 -4.15 -0.80
CA ASN A 67 -14.75 -4.62 -2.02
C ASN A 67 -14.10 -3.44 -2.76
N ALA A 68 -12.98 -2.96 -2.26
CA ALA A 68 -12.14 -2.07 -3.06
C ALA A 68 -11.11 -2.92 -3.84
N GLU A 69 -10.87 -2.56 -5.09
CA GLU A 69 -10.05 -3.35 -6.02
C GLU A 69 -8.93 -2.52 -6.61
N TYR A 70 -7.77 -3.13 -6.71
CA TYR A 70 -6.66 -2.63 -7.51
C TYR A 70 -6.77 -3.16 -8.95
N ASP A 71 -6.67 -2.28 -9.93
CA ASP A 71 -6.79 -2.61 -11.36
C ASP A 71 -5.46 -3.07 -11.98
N PHE A 72 -4.55 -3.66 -11.20
CA PHE A 72 -3.24 -4.12 -11.68
C PHE A 72 -2.78 -5.35 -10.89
N PHE A 73 -1.82 -6.08 -11.45
CA PHE A 73 -1.18 -7.24 -10.83
C PHE A 73 0.08 -6.84 -10.04
N ASN A 74 0.68 -7.82 -9.35
CA ASN A 74 1.94 -7.66 -8.61
C ASN A 74 1.86 -6.60 -7.50
N LEU A 75 0.76 -6.64 -6.74
CA LEU A 75 0.58 -5.78 -5.57
C LEU A 75 1.67 -6.03 -4.52
N ASP A 76 2.24 -4.93 -4.05
CA ASP A 76 3.10 -4.85 -2.88
C ASP A 76 2.94 -3.49 -2.18
N ARG A 77 3.77 -3.18 -1.19
CA ARG A 77 3.66 -1.95 -0.42
C ARG A 77 3.77 -0.69 -1.28
N SER A 78 4.83 -0.62 -2.10
CA SER A 78 5.12 0.58 -2.91
C SER A 78 4.05 0.82 -3.96
N SER A 79 3.71 -0.19 -4.76
CA SER A 79 2.75 -0.07 -5.85
C SER A 79 1.34 0.24 -5.33
N ALA A 80 0.94 -0.38 -4.22
CA ALA A 80 -0.36 -0.13 -3.59
C ALA A 80 -0.46 1.30 -3.03
N VAL A 81 0.51 1.71 -2.20
CA VAL A 81 0.50 3.06 -1.59
C VAL A 81 0.60 4.14 -2.66
N ALA A 82 1.49 3.98 -3.65
CA ALA A 82 1.57 4.90 -4.79
C ALA A 82 0.21 5.03 -5.49
N SER A 83 -0.48 3.90 -5.76
CA SER A 83 -1.80 3.92 -6.41
C SER A 83 -2.87 4.64 -5.58
N VAL A 84 -2.91 4.41 -4.25
CA VAL A 84 -3.85 5.09 -3.34
C VAL A 84 -3.68 6.60 -3.37
N TYR A 85 -2.43 7.09 -3.29
CA TYR A 85 -2.16 8.52 -3.16
C TYR A 85 -2.02 9.28 -4.48
N THR A 86 -1.78 8.58 -5.60
CA THR A 86 -1.79 9.18 -6.95
C THR A 86 -3.14 9.06 -7.65
N GLY A 87 -4.01 8.14 -7.21
CA GLY A 87 -5.29 7.84 -7.87
C GLY A 87 -5.12 7.19 -9.24
N THR A 88 -4.00 6.48 -9.49
CA THR A 88 -3.72 5.83 -10.77
C THR A 88 -2.90 4.55 -10.58
N THR A 89 -2.55 3.90 -11.68
CA THR A 89 -1.88 2.60 -11.73
C THR A 89 -0.38 2.74 -12.01
N PRO A 90 0.43 1.69 -11.79
CA PRO A 90 1.85 1.66 -12.12
C PRO A 90 2.22 2.12 -13.54
N TYR A 91 1.34 1.90 -14.50
CA TYR A 91 1.53 2.37 -15.88
C TYR A 91 1.77 3.88 -15.98
N TYR A 92 1.09 4.66 -15.15
CA TYR A 92 1.23 6.11 -15.12
C TYR A 92 2.16 6.60 -14.03
N ASN A 93 2.09 6.01 -12.82
CA ASN A 93 2.88 6.48 -11.69
C ASN A 93 4.31 5.93 -11.65
N GLY A 94 4.63 4.89 -12.46
CA GLY A 94 5.97 4.32 -12.60
C GLY A 94 6.36 3.31 -11.53
N ILE A 95 5.59 3.15 -10.46
CA ILE A 95 5.92 2.28 -9.33
C ILE A 95 5.34 0.88 -9.56
N VAL A 96 6.11 0.01 -10.19
CA VAL A 96 5.69 -1.37 -10.51
C VAL A 96 5.87 -2.35 -9.35
N GLY A 97 6.49 -1.92 -8.26
CA GLY A 97 6.73 -2.74 -7.08
C GLY A 97 7.72 -2.10 -6.11
N ASP A 98 8.04 -2.80 -5.00
CA ASP A 98 9.10 -2.40 -4.06
C ASP A 98 10.49 -2.43 -4.71
N ARG A 99 10.66 -3.29 -5.70
CA ARG A 99 11.91 -3.49 -6.45
C ARG A 99 11.61 -3.89 -7.89
N TRP A 100 12.50 -3.50 -8.79
CA TRP A 100 12.45 -3.93 -10.19
C TRP A 100 13.85 -3.98 -10.80
N MET A 101 13.95 -4.57 -11.97
CA MET A 101 15.15 -4.53 -12.80
C MET A 101 15.17 -3.21 -13.58
N ASP A 102 16.17 -2.39 -13.36
CA ASP A 102 16.42 -1.23 -14.21
C ASP A 102 17.00 -1.68 -15.56
N ARG A 103 16.34 -1.30 -16.66
CA ARG A 103 16.73 -1.77 -18.01
C ARG A 103 18.10 -1.25 -18.48
N ASN A 104 18.52 -0.08 -17.99
CA ASN A 104 19.74 0.55 -18.44
C ASN A 104 20.97 -0.01 -17.71
N SER A 105 20.85 -0.14 -16.40
CA SER A 105 21.95 -0.63 -15.55
C SER A 105 21.95 -2.15 -15.35
N LEU A 106 20.87 -2.85 -15.70
CA LEU A 106 20.63 -4.28 -15.42
C LEU A 106 20.82 -4.62 -13.95
N ARG A 107 20.45 -3.70 -13.06
CA ARG A 107 20.52 -3.89 -11.60
C ARG A 107 19.14 -3.80 -11.00
N ILE A 108 18.97 -4.50 -9.88
CA ILE A 108 17.76 -4.38 -9.06
C ILE A 108 17.86 -3.05 -8.31
N VAL A 109 16.86 -2.20 -8.50
CA VAL A 109 16.67 -0.94 -7.77
C VAL A 109 15.44 -1.06 -6.87
N LYS A 110 15.45 -0.32 -5.75
CA LYS A 110 14.28 -0.20 -4.89
C LYS A 110 13.51 1.05 -5.24
N SER A 111 12.19 1.03 -5.02
CA SER A 111 11.25 2.08 -5.40
C SER A 111 11.56 3.48 -4.83
N VAL A 112 12.29 3.56 -3.72
CA VAL A 112 12.59 4.81 -3.01
C VAL A 112 14.09 5.06 -2.83
N ASP A 113 14.97 4.27 -3.47
CA ASP A 113 16.40 4.51 -3.41
C ASP A 113 16.77 5.73 -4.27
N ASP A 114 17.52 6.66 -3.70
CA ASP A 114 18.05 7.82 -4.39
C ASP A 114 19.40 8.25 -3.76
N PRO A 115 20.52 8.06 -4.45
CA PRO A 115 21.85 8.37 -3.91
C PRO A 115 22.09 9.86 -3.68
N ASN A 116 21.24 10.75 -4.21
CA ASN A 116 21.40 12.19 -4.09
C ASN A 116 20.94 12.74 -2.72
N PHE A 117 20.14 11.99 -1.99
CA PHE A 117 19.59 12.45 -0.70
C PHE A 117 19.96 11.49 0.43
N MET A 118 20.71 11.99 1.39
CA MET A 118 21.18 11.19 2.52
C MET A 118 20.05 10.82 3.47
N GLY A 119 20.15 9.62 4.05
CA GLY A 119 19.32 9.24 5.19
C GLY A 119 19.67 10.00 6.45
N ILE A 120 18.69 10.21 7.32
CA ILE A 120 18.84 10.76 8.66
C ILE A 120 18.46 9.66 9.65
N TYR A 121 19.34 9.31 10.57
CA TYR A 121 19.27 8.11 11.43
C TYR A 121 19.24 6.77 10.66
N THR A 122 19.66 6.77 9.41
CA THR A 122 19.76 5.59 8.54
C THR A 122 20.87 5.79 7.51
N SER A 123 21.46 4.70 7.04
CA SER A 123 22.40 4.70 5.90
C SER A 123 21.70 4.69 4.54
N GLU A 124 20.37 4.49 4.51
CA GLU A 124 19.60 4.37 3.27
C GLU A 124 19.31 5.76 2.67
N SER A 125 19.92 6.06 1.53
CA SER A 125 19.63 7.26 0.73
C SER A 125 18.25 7.13 0.06
N THR A 126 17.42 8.18 0.14
CA THR A 126 15.98 8.00 -0.10
C THR A 126 15.32 9.26 -0.65
N SER A 127 14.52 9.10 -1.72
CA SER A 127 13.54 10.09 -2.20
C SER A 127 12.40 9.43 -2.97
N PRO A 128 11.33 10.15 -3.34
CA PRO A 128 10.28 9.67 -4.22
C PRO A 128 10.62 9.77 -5.72
N GLN A 129 11.90 9.84 -6.13
CA GLN A 129 12.32 10.14 -7.52
C GLN A 129 11.70 9.25 -8.61
N HIS A 130 11.35 8.01 -8.26
CA HIS A 130 10.76 7.07 -9.22
C HIS A 130 9.24 7.25 -9.38
N LEU A 131 8.60 8.06 -8.55
CA LEU A 131 7.19 8.40 -8.66
C LEU A 131 7.04 9.49 -9.73
N LEU A 132 6.40 9.16 -10.86
CA LEU A 132 6.41 10.01 -12.07
C LEU A 132 5.28 11.05 -12.11
N VAL A 133 4.35 11.00 -11.15
CA VAL A 133 3.13 11.82 -11.15
C VAL A 133 2.89 12.42 -9.77
N SER A 134 2.08 13.49 -9.70
CA SER A 134 1.73 14.10 -8.42
C SER A 134 0.88 13.18 -7.54
N THR A 135 1.06 13.33 -6.25
CA THR A 135 0.24 12.70 -5.22
C THR A 135 -0.81 13.67 -4.67
N LEU A 136 -1.70 13.15 -3.84
CA LEU A 136 -2.64 13.96 -3.06
C LEU A 136 -1.91 14.99 -2.19
N SER A 137 -0.75 14.62 -1.63
CA SER A 137 0.14 15.48 -0.85
C SER A 137 0.66 16.65 -1.68
N ASP A 138 1.12 16.38 -2.90
CA ASP A 138 1.67 17.38 -3.81
C ASP A 138 0.60 18.39 -4.23
N GLU A 139 -0.58 17.92 -4.61
CA GLU A 139 -1.68 18.79 -5.02
C GLU A 139 -2.19 19.67 -3.85
N LEU A 140 -2.18 19.15 -2.62
CA LEU A 140 -2.51 19.94 -1.44
C LEU A 140 -1.49 21.05 -1.19
N MET A 141 -0.20 20.74 -1.30
CA MET A 141 0.87 21.73 -1.14
C MET A 141 0.79 22.82 -2.22
N VAL A 142 0.51 22.44 -3.48
CA VAL A 142 0.30 23.42 -4.56
C VAL A 142 -0.93 24.28 -4.28
N ALA A 143 -2.07 23.70 -3.94
CA ALA A 143 -3.32 24.41 -3.68
C ALA A 143 -3.24 25.39 -2.51
N THR A 144 -2.43 25.06 -1.51
CA THR A 144 -2.22 25.89 -0.31
C THR A 144 -0.99 26.79 -0.40
N GLN A 145 -0.27 26.78 -1.54
CA GLN A 145 0.98 27.54 -1.72
C GLN A 145 2.02 27.23 -0.62
N GLY A 146 2.15 25.96 -0.26
CA GLY A 146 3.10 25.48 0.76
C GLY A 146 2.68 25.71 2.21
N ARG A 147 1.47 26.22 2.48
CA ARG A 147 1.01 26.51 3.85
C ARG A 147 0.54 25.25 4.60
N ALA A 148 0.00 24.27 3.89
CA ALA A 148 -0.45 23.03 4.51
C ALA A 148 0.67 22.31 5.27
N GLU A 149 0.32 21.68 6.37
CA GLU A 149 1.18 20.73 7.08
C GLU A 149 0.92 19.35 6.48
N VAL A 150 1.94 18.78 5.82
CA VAL A 150 1.86 17.47 5.16
C VAL A 150 2.98 16.58 5.65
N TYR A 151 2.62 15.50 6.35
CA TYR A 151 3.58 14.56 6.92
C TYR A 151 3.14 13.11 6.75
N SER A 152 4.14 12.21 6.71
CA SER A 152 3.93 10.76 6.60
C SER A 152 4.68 10.02 7.70
N ILE A 153 4.01 9.09 8.39
CA ILE A 153 4.57 8.27 9.47
C ILE A 153 4.21 6.80 9.20
N ALA A 154 5.20 5.94 9.02
CA ALA A 154 4.98 4.53 8.70
C ALA A 154 6.04 3.63 9.35
N PRO A 155 5.76 2.33 9.59
CA PRO A 155 6.79 1.39 10.03
C PRO A 155 7.88 1.17 8.96
N THR A 156 7.55 1.31 7.68
CA THR A 156 8.46 1.04 6.56
C THR A 156 8.72 2.28 5.72
N ARG A 157 9.92 2.34 5.16
CA ARG A 157 10.42 3.44 4.34
C ARG A 157 9.55 3.69 3.11
N GLU A 158 9.23 2.62 2.40
CA GLU A 158 8.48 2.66 1.14
C GLU A 158 7.08 3.26 1.36
N MET A 159 6.37 2.83 2.42
CA MET A 159 5.04 3.36 2.73
C MET A 159 5.09 4.84 3.13
N ALA A 160 6.09 5.23 3.94
CA ALA A 160 6.26 6.61 4.35
C ALA A 160 6.49 7.55 3.16
N VAL A 161 7.41 7.19 2.27
CA VAL A 161 7.82 8.05 1.15
C VAL A 161 6.77 8.10 0.03
N MET A 162 6.15 6.95 -0.32
CA MET A 162 5.12 6.91 -1.36
C MET A 162 3.86 7.69 -0.97
N ALA A 163 3.49 7.69 0.31
CA ALA A 163 2.35 8.46 0.80
C ALA A 163 2.68 9.96 0.97
N ALA A 164 3.94 10.29 1.29
CA ALA A 164 4.41 11.67 1.38
C ALA A 164 4.45 12.37 0.02
N GLY A 165 4.79 11.66 -1.06
CA GLY A 165 4.97 12.26 -2.37
C GLY A 165 6.20 13.17 -2.42
N HIS A 166 6.18 14.16 -3.35
CA HIS A 166 7.34 15.03 -3.60
C HIS A 166 7.40 16.27 -2.71
N ALA A 167 6.24 16.78 -2.28
CA ALA A 167 6.15 18.09 -1.66
C ALA A 167 5.81 18.08 -0.16
N ALA A 168 5.78 16.92 0.50
CA ALA A 168 5.55 16.83 1.93
C ALA A 168 6.65 17.55 2.73
N LYS A 169 6.36 17.93 3.97
CA LYS A 169 7.33 18.52 4.92
C LYS A 169 8.15 17.48 5.66
N GLY A 170 7.74 16.20 5.63
CA GLY A 170 8.48 15.11 6.25
C GLY A 170 7.88 13.74 6.02
N ALA A 171 8.74 12.73 5.93
CA ALA A 171 8.39 11.32 5.92
C ALA A 171 9.28 10.58 6.92
N PHE A 172 8.66 9.83 7.83
CA PHE A 172 9.35 9.16 8.93
C PHE A 172 9.03 7.67 8.95
N TRP A 173 10.09 6.86 9.17
CA TRP A 173 9.96 5.39 9.26
C TRP A 173 10.89 4.80 10.30
N ILE A 174 10.59 3.60 10.77
CA ILE A 174 11.42 2.88 11.74
C ILE A 174 12.61 2.25 11.02
N ASN A 175 13.82 2.59 11.43
CA ASN A 175 15.06 1.96 10.97
C ASN A 175 15.09 0.48 11.38
N SER A 176 15.37 -0.41 10.41
CA SER A 176 15.37 -1.86 10.63
C SER A 176 16.59 -2.36 11.44
N GLU A 177 17.64 -1.54 11.60
CA GLU A 177 18.86 -1.88 12.30
C GLU A 177 18.88 -1.30 13.72
N THR A 178 18.43 -0.04 13.86
CA THR A 178 18.57 0.71 15.11
C THR A 178 17.25 0.90 15.88
N GLY A 179 16.10 0.72 15.23
CA GLY A 179 14.79 1.01 15.79
C GLY A 179 14.45 2.50 15.91
N LYS A 180 15.36 3.39 15.54
CA LYS A 180 15.11 4.83 15.58
C LYS A 180 14.19 5.27 14.44
N TRP A 181 13.39 6.27 14.68
CA TRP A 181 12.66 6.96 13.62
C TRP A 181 13.66 7.69 12.73
N SER A 182 13.57 7.40 11.45
CA SER A 182 14.48 7.87 10.41
C SER A 182 13.74 8.73 9.39
N GLY A 183 14.50 9.49 8.62
CA GLY A 183 14.00 10.32 7.52
C GLY A 183 15.05 10.48 6.43
N THR A 184 14.86 11.47 5.58
CA THR A 184 15.75 11.79 4.47
C THR A 184 15.94 13.30 4.35
N THR A 185 17.11 13.72 3.88
CA THR A 185 17.39 15.13 3.56
C THR A 185 16.55 15.67 2.40
N TYR A 186 15.86 14.80 1.65
CA TYR A 186 14.96 15.20 0.57
C TYR A 186 13.87 16.18 1.05
N TYR A 187 13.26 15.90 2.21
CA TYR A 187 12.21 16.75 2.79
C TYR A 187 12.76 17.89 3.65
N GLY A 188 14.06 18.15 3.62
CA GLY A 188 14.70 19.24 4.36
C GLY A 188 15.22 18.82 5.73
N SER A 189 15.12 19.72 6.72
CA SER A 189 15.64 19.49 8.06
C SER A 189 14.80 18.48 8.84
N PHE A 190 15.47 17.60 9.58
CA PHE A 190 14.82 16.65 10.46
C PHE A 190 14.26 17.37 11.71
N PRO A 191 12.97 17.21 12.03
CA PRO A 191 12.35 17.95 13.13
C PRO A 191 12.97 17.60 14.50
N GLU A 192 13.22 18.62 15.33
CA GLU A 192 13.79 18.45 16.66
C GLU A 192 12.94 17.54 17.58
N TRP A 193 11.63 17.58 17.44
CA TRP A 193 10.74 16.72 18.24
C TRP A 193 10.89 15.23 17.90
N VAL A 194 11.26 14.84 16.67
CA VAL A 194 11.58 13.44 16.33
C VAL A 194 12.91 13.03 16.92
N SER A 195 13.92 13.91 16.83
CA SER A 195 15.24 13.66 17.44
C SER A 195 15.12 13.51 18.96
N ALA A 196 14.36 14.39 19.60
CA ALA A 196 14.11 14.33 21.04
C ALA A 196 13.37 13.03 21.45
N TYR A 197 12.42 12.58 20.64
CA TYR A 197 11.76 11.29 20.86
C TYR A 197 12.74 10.12 20.74
N ASN A 198 13.55 10.09 19.68
CA ASN A 198 14.58 9.07 19.50
C ASN A 198 15.56 8.99 20.68
N ASP A 199 15.92 10.13 21.27
CA ASP A 199 16.95 10.21 22.31
C ASP A 199 16.42 9.95 23.73
N ARG A 200 15.10 10.05 23.96
CA ARG A 200 14.49 9.93 25.29
C ARG A 200 13.52 8.78 25.44
N GLU A 201 12.75 8.48 24.40
CA GLU A 201 11.62 7.55 24.42
C GLU A 201 11.65 6.54 23.26
N GLY A 202 12.75 6.50 22.49
CA GLY A 202 12.90 5.69 21.29
C GLY A 202 12.62 4.21 21.53
N LEU A 203 12.27 3.50 20.46
CA LEU A 203 11.98 2.07 20.49
C LEU A 203 13.20 1.25 20.99
N ASP A 204 14.41 1.69 20.67
CA ASP A 204 15.66 1.05 21.08
C ASP A 204 15.81 0.90 22.61
N PHE A 205 15.26 1.86 23.40
CA PHE A 205 15.24 1.76 24.86
C PHE A 205 14.22 0.76 25.41
N ARG A 206 13.16 0.46 24.66
CA ARG A 206 12.00 -0.29 25.15
C ARG A 206 11.89 -1.70 24.57
N ILE A 207 12.45 -1.95 23.40
CA ILE A 207 12.23 -3.18 22.64
C ILE A 207 12.57 -4.44 23.43
N ASN A 208 13.62 -4.39 24.27
CA ASN A 208 14.05 -5.56 25.06
C ASN A 208 13.11 -5.88 26.24
N SER A 209 12.16 -5.00 26.56
CA SER A 209 11.12 -5.26 27.57
C SER A 209 9.80 -5.68 26.95
N LEU A 210 9.70 -5.72 25.62
CA LEU A 210 8.47 -6.07 24.95
C LEU A 210 8.36 -7.58 24.78
N VAL A 211 7.22 -8.11 25.19
CA VAL A 211 6.84 -9.50 25.00
C VAL A 211 5.44 -9.55 24.41
N TRP A 212 5.30 -10.18 23.25
CA TRP A 212 4.01 -10.38 22.64
C TRP A 212 3.48 -11.78 22.94
N GLY A 213 2.42 -11.85 23.71
CA GLY A 213 1.60 -13.04 23.98
C GLY A 213 0.12 -12.70 23.79
N PRO A 214 -0.77 -13.68 23.93
CA PRO A 214 -2.21 -13.49 23.76
C PRO A 214 -2.75 -12.34 24.64
N TYR A 215 -3.49 -11.42 24.00
CA TYR A 215 -4.13 -10.29 24.68
C TYR A 215 -5.39 -10.72 25.45
N LEU A 216 -6.17 -11.61 24.84
CA LEU A 216 -7.36 -12.21 25.43
C LEU A 216 -7.04 -13.57 26.04
N PRO A 217 -7.90 -14.12 26.90
CA PRO A 217 -7.80 -15.52 27.31
C PRO A 217 -7.72 -16.46 26.10
N VAL A 218 -6.84 -17.46 26.13
CA VAL A 218 -6.59 -18.38 24.99
C VAL A 218 -7.88 -19.01 24.46
N THR A 219 -8.86 -19.25 25.33
CA THR A 219 -10.19 -19.81 24.98
C THR A 219 -11.05 -18.88 24.13
N SER A 220 -10.69 -17.60 24.01
CA SER A 220 -11.40 -16.63 23.17
C SER A 220 -11.03 -16.74 21.68
N TYR A 221 -9.87 -17.30 21.35
CA TYR A 221 -9.40 -17.52 19.99
C TYR A 221 -9.98 -18.83 19.44
N LYS A 222 -10.85 -18.73 18.44
CA LYS A 222 -11.67 -19.87 17.98
C LYS A 222 -11.23 -20.51 16.67
N TYR A 223 -10.43 -19.79 15.87
CA TYR A 223 -10.06 -20.24 14.52
C TYR A 223 -8.70 -20.93 14.53
N VAL A 224 -8.61 -22.08 15.19
CA VAL A 224 -7.38 -22.89 15.15
C VAL A 224 -7.47 -23.81 13.93
N THR A 225 -6.64 -23.56 12.93
CA THR A 225 -6.62 -24.33 11.67
C THR A 225 -5.70 -25.54 11.71
N THR A 226 -4.95 -25.74 12.80
CA THR A 226 -4.00 -26.84 12.95
C THR A 226 -4.61 -28.02 13.72
N GLU A 227 -4.29 -29.23 13.28
CA GLU A 227 -4.68 -30.48 13.98
C GLU A 227 -4.10 -30.56 15.41
N VAL A 228 -3.03 -29.79 15.67
CA VAL A 228 -2.40 -29.69 16.99
C VAL A 228 -2.89 -28.41 17.66
N PRO A 229 -3.62 -28.48 18.79
CA PRO A 229 -4.04 -27.30 19.53
C PRO A 229 -2.83 -26.50 19.98
N GLN A 230 -2.70 -25.26 19.51
CA GLN A 230 -1.71 -24.35 20.04
C GLN A 230 -2.17 -23.88 21.43
N VAL A 231 -1.41 -24.20 22.45
CA VAL A 231 -1.78 -23.88 23.84
C VAL A 231 -1.60 -22.39 24.12
N THR A 232 -0.57 -21.78 23.57
CA THR A 232 -0.25 -20.36 23.66
C THR A 232 0.90 -20.02 22.73
N PHE A 233 1.18 -18.71 22.55
CA PHE A 233 2.38 -18.22 21.87
C PHE A 233 3.07 -17.15 22.73
N LYS A 234 4.38 -16.97 22.50
CA LYS A 234 5.18 -15.93 23.12
C LYS A 234 6.30 -15.51 22.17
N HIS A 235 6.36 -14.22 21.86
CA HIS A 235 7.48 -13.61 21.13
C HIS A 235 8.17 -12.60 22.04
N ASP A 236 9.39 -12.91 22.44
CA ASP A 236 10.21 -12.07 23.30
C ASP A 236 11.26 -11.35 22.46
N PHE A 237 11.14 -10.04 22.33
CA PHE A 237 12.07 -9.26 21.50
C PHE A 237 13.47 -9.16 22.08
N SER A 238 13.68 -9.48 23.37
CA SER A 238 15.02 -9.57 23.97
C SER A 238 15.82 -10.75 23.43
N ASP A 239 15.13 -11.84 23.06
CA ASP A 239 15.74 -13.07 22.53
C ASP A 239 16.14 -12.94 21.05
N GLU A 240 15.59 -11.96 20.35
CA GLU A 240 15.82 -11.71 18.92
C GLU A 240 17.11 -10.90 18.71
N ARG A 241 18.26 -11.59 18.71
CA ARG A 241 19.57 -10.94 18.55
C ARG A 241 19.81 -10.36 17.18
N LEU A 242 19.27 -11.01 16.13
CA LEU A 242 19.37 -10.59 14.75
C LEU A 242 17.97 -10.16 14.25
N ASP A 243 17.89 -9.07 13.49
CA ASP A 243 16.66 -8.60 12.84
C ASP A 243 15.52 -8.22 13.80
N LYS A 244 15.77 -7.97 15.09
CA LYS A 244 14.71 -7.69 16.07
C LYS A 244 13.79 -6.52 15.68
N PHE A 245 14.34 -5.41 15.17
CA PHE A 245 13.55 -4.27 14.71
C PHE A 245 12.79 -4.57 13.41
N LYS A 246 13.36 -5.42 12.56
CA LYS A 246 12.70 -5.88 11.34
C LYS A 246 11.50 -6.78 11.67
N LYS A 247 11.65 -7.72 12.60
CA LYS A 247 10.55 -8.53 13.12
C LYS A 247 9.52 -7.69 13.90
N PHE A 248 9.98 -6.72 14.69
CA PHE A 248 9.10 -5.79 15.39
C PHE A 248 8.12 -5.10 14.43
N LYS A 249 8.57 -4.67 13.24
CA LYS A 249 7.71 -4.00 12.24
C LYS A 249 6.57 -4.89 11.71
N THR A 250 6.64 -6.20 11.90
CA THR A 250 5.58 -7.16 11.55
C THR A 250 4.78 -7.62 12.76
N SER A 251 4.96 -6.99 13.91
CA SER A 251 4.17 -7.23 15.12
C SER A 251 3.11 -6.14 15.32
N PRO A 252 2.04 -6.40 16.09
CA PRO A 252 1.04 -5.37 16.40
C PRO A 252 1.62 -4.17 17.17
N TYR A 253 2.72 -4.34 17.88
CA TYR A 253 3.40 -3.24 18.58
C TYR A 253 3.99 -2.16 17.66
N ALA A 254 4.22 -2.47 16.37
CA ALA A 254 4.61 -1.47 15.41
C ALA A 254 3.53 -0.39 15.21
N ASN A 255 2.26 -0.79 15.29
CA ASN A 255 1.12 0.12 15.18
C ASN A 255 1.02 1.04 16.41
N ASP A 256 1.27 0.50 17.60
CA ASP A 256 1.35 1.28 18.83
C ASP A 256 2.49 2.28 18.81
N GLU A 257 3.64 1.89 18.22
CA GLU A 257 4.80 2.78 18.05
C GLU A 257 4.50 3.95 17.10
N VAL A 258 3.75 3.70 16.02
CA VAL A 258 3.25 4.78 15.14
C VAL A 258 2.35 5.72 15.94
N ASN A 259 1.39 5.22 16.73
CA ASN A 259 0.52 6.06 17.57
C ASN A 259 1.30 6.90 18.60
N ARG A 260 2.38 6.36 19.16
CA ARG A 260 3.26 7.13 20.08
C ARG A 260 3.86 8.33 19.36
N LEU A 261 4.47 8.10 18.19
CA LEU A 261 5.03 9.20 17.41
C LEU A 261 3.95 10.19 16.94
N VAL A 262 2.76 9.71 16.54
CA VAL A 262 1.62 10.57 16.17
C VAL A 262 1.20 11.47 17.35
N ASN A 263 1.17 10.96 18.58
CA ASN A 263 0.85 11.77 19.75
C ASN A 263 1.90 12.87 19.99
N VAL A 264 3.18 12.55 19.86
CA VAL A 264 4.28 13.54 19.94
C VAL A 264 4.13 14.57 18.83
N PHE A 265 3.86 14.13 17.60
CA PHE A 265 3.64 14.96 16.42
C PHE A 265 2.48 15.95 16.62
N LEU A 266 1.29 15.48 16.97
CA LEU A 266 0.10 16.31 17.20
C LEU A 266 0.27 17.31 18.38
N THR A 267 1.20 17.02 19.29
CA THR A 267 1.51 17.91 20.42
C THR A 267 2.47 19.02 20.01
N ASN A 268 3.43 18.73 19.12
CA ASN A 268 4.52 19.64 18.76
C ASN A 268 4.29 20.40 17.43
N THR A 269 3.16 20.13 16.72
CA THR A 269 2.84 20.81 15.45
C THR A 269 1.51 21.54 15.54
N ASN A 270 1.24 22.35 14.50
CA ASN A 270 -0.03 23.08 14.36
C ASN A 270 -1.02 22.39 13.41
N ILE A 271 -0.75 21.16 13.04
CA ILE A 271 -1.58 20.40 12.11
C ILE A 271 -3.05 20.35 12.57
N GLY A 272 -3.98 20.65 11.67
CA GLY A 272 -5.42 20.65 11.93
C GLY A 272 -5.93 21.79 12.83
N LYS A 273 -5.09 22.77 13.22
CA LYS A 273 -5.48 23.83 14.15
C LYS A 273 -6.01 25.09 13.48
N ASP A 274 -5.64 25.32 12.22
CA ASP A 274 -6.13 26.49 11.45
C ASP A 274 -7.25 26.11 10.45
N ASN A 275 -7.49 26.95 9.45
CA ASN A 275 -8.49 26.70 8.41
C ASN A 275 -7.86 26.20 7.09
N THR A 276 -6.55 26.05 7.02
CA THR A 276 -5.87 25.42 5.90
C THR A 276 -6.01 23.90 6.04
N PRO A 277 -6.50 23.19 5.03
CA PRO A 277 -6.51 21.73 5.09
C PRO A 277 -5.11 21.18 5.22
N ASP A 278 -4.91 20.26 6.15
CA ASP A 278 -3.65 19.55 6.37
C ASP A 278 -3.80 18.07 6.05
N LEU A 279 -2.69 17.36 5.84
CA LEU A 279 -2.67 15.93 5.55
C LEU A 279 -1.65 15.19 6.41
N LEU A 280 -2.12 14.21 7.15
CA LEU A 280 -1.29 13.24 7.87
C LEU A 280 -1.51 11.86 7.28
N THR A 281 -0.47 11.28 6.69
CA THR A 281 -0.55 9.90 6.20
C THR A 281 0.11 8.95 7.19
N LEU A 282 -0.58 7.88 7.49
CA LEU A 282 -0.15 6.86 8.45
C LEU A 282 -0.16 5.49 7.81
N SER A 283 0.71 4.62 8.29
CA SER A 283 0.63 3.22 7.92
C SER A 283 0.76 2.31 9.13
N TYR A 284 -0.03 1.22 9.13
CA TYR A 284 0.02 0.14 10.10
C TYR A 284 0.34 -1.18 9.40
N TYR A 285 0.46 -2.23 10.20
CA TYR A 285 0.68 -3.60 9.75
C TYR A 285 -0.38 -4.54 10.34
N ALA A 286 -0.96 -5.40 9.50
CA ALA A 286 -1.96 -6.40 9.89
C ALA A 286 -1.68 -7.80 9.31
N GLY A 287 -0.49 -8.02 8.75
CA GLY A 287 -0.07 -9.30 8.19
C GLY A 287 0.51 -10.26 9.22
N ASN A 288 1.11 -11.33 8.74
CA ASN A 288 1.69 -12.37 9.57
C ASN A 288 3.02 -11.94 10.20
N TYR A 289 3.25 -12.32 11.46
CA TYR A 289 4.51 -12.07 12.14
C TYR A 289 5.69 -12.70 11.38
N ALA A 290 6.74 -11.90 11.17
CA ALA A 290 7.93 -12.26 10.42
C ALA A 290 7.64 -12.80 8.99
N HIS A 291 6.48 -12.43 8.42
CA HIS A 291 6.01 -12.90 7.10
C HIS A 291 5.89 -14.43 6.98
N LYS A 292 5.58 -15.09 8.10
CA LYS A 292 5.38 -16.53 8.12
C LYS A 292 3.95 -16.91 7.70
N SER A 293 3.77 -18.17 7.32
CA SER A 293 2.49 -18.69 6.88
C SER A 293 1.41 -18.63 7.97
N ASN A 294 0.18 -18.32 7.60
CA ASN A 294 -0.99 -18.27 8.49
C ASN A 294 -1.27 -19.58 9.23
N THR A 295 -0.96 -20.72 8.63
CA THR A 295 -1.21 -22.04 9.25
C THR A 295 -0.37 -22.27 10.50
N GLU A 296 0.80 -21.64 10.58
CA GLU A 296 1.70 -21.77 11.72
C GLU A 296 1.35 -20.79 12.86
N TYR A 297 0.68 -19.68 12.54
CA TYR A 297 0.47 -18.57 13.47
C TYR A 297 -1.00 -18.11 13.55
N ALA A 298 -1.94 -19.05 13.43
CA ALA A 298 -3.37 -18.71 13.41
C ALA A 298 -3.85 -17.93 14.65
N MET A 299 -3.29 -18.19 15.85
CA MET A 299 -3.62 -17.45 17.07
C MET A 299 -2.98 -16.05 17.06
N GLU A 300 -1.75 -15.92 16.55
CA GLU A 300 -1.04 -14.66 16.43
C GLU A 300 -1.77 -13.68 15.51
N ILE A 301 -2.32 -14.16 14.38
CA ILE A 301 -3.05 -13.26 13.48
C ILE A 301 -4.35 -12.76 14.09
N GLN A 302 -5.09 -13.61 14.83
CA GLN A 302 -6.28 -13.19 15.57
C GLN A 302 -5.92 -12.15 16.64
N ASP A 303 -4.86 -12.39 17.42
CA ASP A 303 -4.36 -11.45 18.43
C ASP A 303 -3.89 -10.13 17.82
N ALA A 304 -3.22 -10.19 16.67
CA ALA A 304 -2.80 -8.99 15.95
C ALA A 304 -4.00 -8.11 15.56
N TYR A 305 -5.11 -8.72 15.14
CA TYR A 305 -6.35 -7.98 14.82
C TYR A 305 -7.06 -7.43 16.04
N VAL A 306 -7.08 -8.16 17.17
CA VAL A 306 -7.61 -7.66 18.46
C VAL A 306 -6.81 -6.45 18.94
N ARG A 307 -5.48 -6.49 18.83
CA ARG A 307 -4.62 -5.36 19.18
C ARG A 307 -4.77 -4.21 18.20
N LEU A 308 -4.90 -4.49 16.91
CA LEU A 308 -5.17 -3.48 15.89
C LEU A 308 -6.50 -2.75 16.16
N ASP A 309 -7.54 -3.47 16.59
CA ASP A 309 -8.82 -2.86 17.02
C ASP A 309 -8.60 -1.84 18.14
N ASN A 310 -7.82 -2.19 19.17
CA ASN A 310 -7.49 -1.28 20.27
C ASN A 310 -6.66 -0.07 19.78
N THR A 311 -5.63 -0.33 18.98
CA THR A 311 -4.75 0.72 18.44
C THR A 311 -5.52 1.71 17.56
N LEU A 312 -6.48 1.22 16.74
CA LEU A 312 -7.40 2.06 15.96
C LEU A 312 -8.29 2.91 16.88
N GLY A 313 -8.86 2.31 17.94
CA GLY A 313 -9.63 3.05 18.94
C GLY A 313 -8.82 4.17 19.60
N ASP A 314 -7.58 3.88 19.98
CA ASP A 314 -6.68 4.86 20.59
C ASP A 314 -6.30 5.98 19.62
N LEU A 315 -6.10 5.68 18.32
CA LEU A 315 -5.86 6.68 17.27
C LEU A 315 -7.08 7.60 17.09
N LEU A 316 -8.28 7.03 16.98
CA LEU A 316 -9.51 7.80 16.83
C LEU A 316 -9.75 8.73 18.02
N ASP A 317 -9.56 8.24 19.24
CA ASP A 317 -9.69 9.04 20.47
C ASP A 317 -8.61 10.11 20.56
N LEU A 318 -7.38 9.85 20.09
CA LEU A 318 -6.30 10.83 20.04
C LEU A 318 -6.63 11.98 19.07
N ILE A 319 -7.09 11.64 17.85
CA ILE A 319 -7.48 12.63 16.84
C ILE A 319 -8.67 13.46 17.34
N ASP A 320 -9.66 12.81 17.96
CA ASP A 320 -10.83 13.51 18.49
C ASP A 320 -10.45 14.51 19.57
N ARG A 321 -9.59 14.14 20.51
CA ARG A 321 -9.11 15.06 21.56
C ARG A 321 -8.26 16.21 21.03
N LYS A 322 -7.46 16.01 19.97
CA LYS A 322 -6.49 17.01 19.48
C LYS A 322 -7.06 17.95 18.43
N VAL A 323 -7.93 17.46 17.56
CA VAL A 323 -8.47 18.20 16.39
C VAL A 323 -10.00 18.16 16.35
N GLY A 324 -10.61 17.06 16.81
CA GLY A 324 -12.03 16.77 16.71
C GLY A 324 -12.39 16.01 15.44
N LEU A 325 -13.14 14.91 15.56
CA LEU A 325 -13.55 14.09 14.41
C LEU A 325 -14.46 14.85 13.45
N ASN A 326 -15.23 15.82 13.91
CA ASN A 326 -16.06 16.67 13.06
C ASN A 326 -15.25 17.61 12.15
N ASN A 327 -13.98 17.86 12.50
CA ASN A 327 -13.04 18.66 11.70
C ASN A 327 -12.09 17.79 10.88
N THR A 328 -12.14 16.48 11.05
CA THR A 328 -11.20 15.54 10.45
C THR A 328 -11.90 14.58 9.50
N LEU A 329 -11.37 14.42 8.28
CA LEU A 329 -11.71 13.30 7.41
C LEU A 329 -10.67 12.20 7.59
N ILE A 330 -11.11 11.01 7.94
CA ILE A 330 -10.25 9.83 8.02
C ILE A 330 -10.63 8.88 6.89
N PHE A 331 -9.65 8.38 6.13
CA PHE A 331 -9.84 7.23 5.26
C PHE A 331 -8.89 6.11 5.64
N ILE A 332 -9.38 4.89 5.63
CA ILE A 332 -8.64 3.68 6.00
C ILE A 332 -8.76 2.69 4.86
N THR A 333 -7.64 2.14 4.41
CA THR A 333 -7.61 1.10 3.38
C THR A 333 -6.44 0.12 3.60
N SER A 334 -6.26 -0.82 2.67
CA SER A 334 -5.22 -1.85 2.70
C SER A 334 -4.34 -1.81 1.47
N THR A 335 -3.16 -2.42 1.57
CA THR A 335 -2.27 -2.67 0.42
C THR A 335 -2.76 -3.75 -0.55
N GLY A 336 -3.75 -4.56 -0.16
CA GLY A 336 -4.43 -5.51 -1.05
C GLY A 336 -3.65 -6.79 -1.37
N TYR A 337 -2.45 -6.97 -0.84
CA TYR A 337 -1.71 -8.22 -0.92
C TYR A 337 -1.61 -8.88 0.46
N THR A 338 -1.22 -10.15 0.49
CA THR A 338 -0.95 -10.90 1.71
C THR A 338 0.35 -11.67 1.56
N ASP A 339 0.92 -12.08 2.67
CA ASP A 339 2.02 -13.03 2.67
C ASP A 339 1.59 -14.32 1.94
N PRO A 340 2.51 -15.03 1.27
CA PRO A 340 2.19 -16.25 0.58
C PRO A 340 1.54 -17.27 1.53
N ASP A 341 0.42 -17.85 1.10
CA ASP A 341 -0.13 -19.01 1.77
C ASP A 341 0.80 -20.22 1.55
N PRO A 342 0.77 -21.22 2.45
CA PRO A 342 1.47 -22.48 2.22
C PRO A 342 0.92 -23.16 0.96
N ALA A 343 1.71 -24.06 0.40
CA ALA A 343 1.26 -24.91 -0.70
C ALA A 343 0.00 -25.70 -0.26
N ASP A 344 -0.92 -25.89 -1.20
CA ASP A 344 -2.12 -26.67 -0.91
C ASP A 344 -1.76 -28.10 -0.56
N PRO A 345 -2.43 -28.70 0.45
CA PRO A 345 -2.19 -30.07 0.79
C PRO A 345 -2.41 -31.02 -0.40
N PRO A 346 -1.57 -32.04 -0.59
CA PRO A 346 -1.67 -32.99 -1.70
C PRO A 346 -3.02 -33.69 -1.83
N GLN A 347 -3.76 -33.80 -0.73
CA GLN A 347 -5.10 -34.40 -0.67
C GLN A 347 -6.13 -33.67 -1.54
N TYR A 348 -5.94 -32.38 -1.82
CA TYR A 348 -6.85 -31.61 -2.69
C TYR A 348 -6.59 -31.81 -4.17
N ARG A 349 -5.52 -32.53 -4.54
CA ARG A 349 -5.14 -32.83 -5.94
C ARG A 349 -5.07 -31.58 -6.84
N ILE A 350 -4.76 -30.44 -6.27
CA ILE A 350 -4.53 -29.22 -7.04
C ILE A 350 -3.21 -29.38 -7.78
N PRO A 351 -3.18 -29.19 -9.11
CA PRO A 351 -1.94 -29.25 -9.87
C PRO A 351 -0.93 -28.25 -9.28
N SER A 352 0.23 -28.75 -8.89
CA SER A 352 1.27 -27.92 -8.27
C SER A 352 2.64 -28.30 -8.82
N GLY A 353 3.60 -27.40 -8.68
CA GLY A 353 4.97 -27.58 -9.12
C GLY A 353 5.79 -26.33 -8.84
N GLU A 354 7.05 -26.38 -9.26
CA GLU A 354 7.97 -25.25 -9.14
C GLU A 354 8.29 -24.68 -10.52
N PHE A 355 8.13 -23.38 -10.67
CA PHE A 355 8.53 -22.62 -11.85
C PHE A 355 9.79 -21.82 -11.54
N HIS A 356 10.89 -22.18 -12.22
CA HIS A 356 12.19 -21.53 -12.09
C HIS A 356 12.42 -20.57 -13.26
N ILE A 357 12.35 -19.27 -13.02
CA ILE A 357 12.55 -18.26 -14.06
C ILE A 357 13.95 -18.33 -14.69
N LYS A 358 14.97 -18.61 -13.90
CA LYS A 358 16.35 -18.81 -14.39
C LYS A 358 16.45 -19.93 -15.43
N ARG A 359 15.82 -21.07 -15.14
CA ARG A 359 15.78 -22.20 -16.08
C ARG A 359 15.02 -21.85 -17.35
N CYS A 360 13.88 -21.17 -17.20
CA CYS A 360 13.09 -20.69 -18.33
C CYS A 360 13.91 -19.77 -19.23
N ALA A 361 14.59 -18.78 -18.67
CA ALA A 361 15.46 -17.85 -19.39
C ALA A 361 16.61 -18.54 -20.14
N ALA A 362 17.25 -19.51 -19.49
CA ALA A 362 18.33 -20.28 -20.11
C ALA A 362 17.85 -21.13 -21.30
N LEU A 363 16.72 -21.84 -21.15
CA LEU A 363 16.13 -22.63 -22.22
C LEU A 363 15.65 -21.76 -23.39
N LEU A 364 15.05 -20.61 -23.09
CA LEU A 364 14.67 -19.64 -24.12
C LEU A 364 15.90 -19.14 -24.91
N ASN A 365 16.99 -18.81 -24.22
CA ASN A 365 18.22 -18.37 -24.90
C ASN A 365 18.75 -19.47 -25.83
N MET A 366 18.76 -20.73 -25.39
CA MET A 366 19.17 -21.88 -26.23
C MET A 366 18.27 -22.02 -27.47
N TYR A 367 16.97 -21.90 -27.31
CA TYR A 367 16.00 -21.93 -28.41
C TYR A 367 16.27 -20.82 -29.42
N LEU A 368 16.45 -19.58 -28.96
CA LEU A 368 16.72 -18.44 -29.85
C LEU A 368 18.08 -18.58 -30.57
N MET A 369 19.09 -19.18 -29.90
CA MET A 369 20.36 -19.52 -30.56
C MET A 369 20.18 -20.56 -31.66
N ALA A 370 19.32 -21.53 -31.46
CA ALA A 370 19.05 -22.54 -32.48
C ALA A 370 18.32 -21.93 -33.71
N VAL A 371 17.46 -20.93 -33.49
CA VAL A 371 16.68 -20.28 -34.56
C VAL A 371 17.50 -19.20 -35.28
N TYR A 372 18.23 -18.36 -34.54
CA TYR A 372 18.87 -17.14 -35.09
C TYR A 372 20.41 -17.18 -35.07
N GLY A 373 20.99 -18.32 -34.67
CA GLY A 373 22.43 -18.49 -34.56
C GLY A 373 23.00 -18.03 -33.24
N GLN A 374 24.29 -18.22 -33.04
CA GLN A 374 25.00 -17.96 -31.77
C GLN A 374 24.80 -16.53 -31.27
N GLY A 375 24.52 -16.38 -29.95
CA GLY A 375 24.37 -15.09 -29.29
C GLY A 375 23.64 -15.18 -27.95
N GLN A 376 23.76 -14.14 -27.12
CA GLN A 376 23.06 -14.02 -25.84
C GLN A 376 21.80 -13.16 -26.07
N TYR A 377 20.70 -13.80 -26.47
CA TYR A 377 19.43 -13.12 -26.78
C TYR A 377 18.63 -12.74 -25.53
N VAL A 378 18.73 -13.54 -24.45
CA VAL A 378 18.15 -13.21 -23.15
C VAL A 378 19.22 -12.50 -22.34
N GLU A 379 19.03 -11.22 -22.07
CA GLU A 379 20.00 -10.39 -21.36
C GLU A 379 19.92 -10.62 -19.86
N THR A 380 18.69 -10.60 -19.30
CA THR A 380 18.44 -10.86 -17.89
C THR A 380 16.98 -11.29 -17.65
N TYR A 381 16.65 -11.59 -16.41
CA TYR A 381 15.29 -11.92 -15.96
C TYR A 381 15.10 -11.41 -14.54
N TYR A 382 13.85 -11.10 -14.18
CA TYR A 382 13.47 -10.72 -12.82
C TYR A 382 12.01 -11.05 -12.56
N ASP A 383 11.70 -11.67 -11.41
CA ASP A 383 10.36 -12.17 -11.06
C ASP A 383 9.82 -13.09 -12.18
N ARG A 384 8.75 -12.71 -12.86
CA ARG A 384 8.14 -13.45 -13.99
C ARG A 384 8.35 -12.72 -15.32
N GLN A 385 9.42 -11.97 -15.43
CA GLN A 385 9.74 -11.17 -16.62
C GLN A 385 11.10 -11.55 -17.21
N ILE A 386 11.18 -11.51 -18.53
CA ILE A 386 12.41 -11.72 -19.29
C ILE A 386 12.74 -10.45 -20.08
N TYR A 387 14.01 -10.09 -20.08
CA TYR A 387 14.58 -8.94 -20.77
C TYR A 387 15.44 -9.45 -21.90
N LEU A 388 15.10 -9.05 -23.14
CA LEU A 388 15.83 -9.43 -24.34
C LEU A 388 16.98 -8.46 -24.63
N ASN A 389 18.02 -8.97 -25.26
CA ASN A 389 19.15 -8.17 -25.69
C ASN A 389 18.83 -7.45 -27.01
N HIS A 390 18.25 -6.24 -26.88
CA HIS A 390 17.85 -5.44 -28.04
C HIS A 390 19.02 -5.10 -28.94
N LYS A 391 20.22 -4.85 -28.37
CA LYS A 391 21.42 -4.53 -29.14
C LYS A 391 21.82 -5.68 -30.05
N LEU A 392 21.86 -6.92 -29.55
CA LEU A 392 22.17 -8.10 -30.36
C LEU A 392 21.11 -8.33 -31.44
N ILE A 393 19.82 -8.15 -31.12
CA ILE A 393 18.72 -8.31 -32.06
C ILE A 393 18.85 -7.33 -33.22
N GLU A 394 19.17 -6.05 -32.92
CA GLU A 394 19.41 -4.99 -33.91
C GLU A 394 20.68 -5.28 -34.76
N GLU A 395 21.79 -5.65 -34.13
CA GLU A 395 23.04 -6.00 -34.84
C GLU A 395 22.83 -7.14 -35.85
N LYS A 396 21.98 -8.11 -35.49
CA LYS A 396 21.60 -9.23 -36.37
C LYS A 396 20.48 -8.88 -37.36
N LYS A 397 19.98 -7.64 -37.35
CA LYS A 397 18.88 -7.17 -38.20
C LYS A 397 17.61 -8.02 -38.09
N LEU A 398 17.30 -8.50 -36.90
CA LEU A 398 16.11 -9.27 -36.59
C LEU A 398 14.97 -8.33 -36.21
N ASP A 399 13.73 -8.71 -36.54
CA ASP A 399 12.55 -8.00 -36.06
C ASP A 399 12.29 -8.35 -34.58
N LEU A 400 12.36 -7.36 -33.70
CA LEU A 400 12.14 -7.53 -32.27
C LEU A 400 10.75 -8.10 -31.98
N THR A 401 9.73 -7.71 -32.71
CA THR A 401 8.36 -8.22 -32.57
C THR A 401 8.28 -9.72 -32.86
N GLU A 402 8.93 -10.15 -33.95
CA GLU A 402 9.02 -11.57 -34.30
C GLU A 402 9.76 -12.36 -33.22
N VAL A 403 10.89 -11.84 -32.72
CA VAL A 403 11.66 -12.49 -31.65
C VAL A 403 10.83 -12.61 -30.38
N MET A 404 10.11 -11.55 -29.96
CA MET A 404 9.22 -11.59 -28.81
C MET A 404 8.08 -12.62 -28.98
N ASN A 405 7.42 -12.64 -30.14
CA ASN A 405 6.31 -13.58 -30.38
C ASN A 405 6.78 -15.04 -30.37
N ARG A 406 7.90 -15.36 -31.04
CA ARG A 406 8.49 -16.71 -30.98
C ARG A 406 8.93 -17.10 -29.56
N SER A 407 9.41 -16.13 -28.80
CA SER A 407 9.77 -16.35 -27.39
C SER A 407 8.53 -16.69 -26.55
N CYS A 408 7.42 -15.99 -26.74
CA CYS A 408 6.16 -16.31 -26.07
C CYS A 408 5.65 -17.72 -26.45
N ASP A 409 5.66 -18.06 -27.75
CA ASP A 409 5.24 -19.37 -28.26
C ASP A 409 6.09 -20.52 -27.72
N PHE A 410 7.37 -20.29 -27.47
CA PHE A 410 8.25 -21.25 -26.84
C PHE A 410 7.98 -21.38 -25.34
N VAL A 411 7.88 -20.25 -24.62
CA VAL A 411 7.75 -20.22 -23.16
C VAL A 411 6.41 -20.83 -22.71
N VAL A 412 5.34 -20.62 -23.47
CA VAL A 412 4.01 -21.17 -23.11
C VAL A 412 3.96 -22.69 -23.11
N GLN A 413 4.93 -23.37 -23.78
CA GLN A 413 5.03 -24.84 -23.79
C GLN A 413 5.71 -25.41 -22.54
N MET A 414 6.25 -24.55 -21.65
CA MET A 414 6.92 -25.01 -20.43
C MET A 414 5.91 -25.36 -19.35
N SER A 415 6.25 -26.38 -18.55
CA SER A 415 5.41 -26.80 -17.42
C SER A 415 5.21 -25.64 -16.43
N GLY A 416 3.97 -25.45 -16.00
CA GLY A 416 3.60 -24.41 -15.03
C GLY A 416 3.32 -23.05 -15.66
N VAL A 417 3.55 -22.85 -16.95
CA VAL A 417 3.20 -21.62 -17.64
C VAL A 417 1.74 -21.70 -18.11
N ARG A 418 0.94 -20.73 -17.72
CA ARG A 418 -0.45 -20.55 -18.17
C ARG A 418 -0.50 -19.75 -19.48
N SER A 419 0.25 -18.66 -19.52
CA SER A 419 0.32 -17.74 -20.67
C SER A 419 1.64 -17.00 -20.68
N ALA A 420 2.04 -16.51 -21.84
CA ALA A 420 3.17 -15.60 -22.00
C ALA A 420 2.77 -14.44 -22.91
N TYR A 421 3.13 -13.23 -22.53
CA TYR A 421 2.74 -12.02 -23.23
C TYR A 421 3.98 -11.19 -23.56
N SER A 422 4.08 -10.76 -24.82
CA SER A 422 5.07 -9.75 -25.20
C SER A 422 4.67 -8.36 -24.71
N SER A 423 5.63 -7.50 -24.43
CA SER A 423 5.38 -6.09 -24.11
C SER A 423 4.52 -5.39 -25.18
N GLN A 424 4.73 -5.72 -26.44
CA GLN A 424 3.91 -5.23 -27.54
C GLN A 424 2.45 -5.69 -27.45
N ARG A 425 2.20 -6.97 -27.12
CA ARG A 425 0.83 -7.49 -26.92
C ARG A 425 0.16 -6.79 -25.76
N ILE A 426 0.90 -6.53 -24.66
CA ILE A 426 0.37 -5.83 -23.49
C ILE A 426 0.00 -4.38 -23.83
N LEU A 427 0.85 -3.67 -24.58
CA LEU A 427 0.67 -2.24 -24.86
C LEU A 427 -0.31 -1.96 -26.00
N LEU A 428 -0.24 -2.74 -27.09
CA LEU A 428 -0.92 -2.45 -28.36
C LEU A 428 -2.02 -3.45 -28.71
N GLY A 429 -2.11 -4.57 -27.99
CA GLY A 429 -3.06 -5.63 -28.30
C GLY A 429 -4.52 -5.26 -27.95
N ALA A 430 -5.44 -6.07 -28.45
CA ALA A 430 -6.87 -5.92 -28.15
C ALA A 430 -7.13 -5.97 -26.64
N TRP A 431 -8.10 -5.20 -26.19
CA TRP A 431 -8.47 -5.09 -24.80
C TRP A 431 -9.31 -6.29 -24.35
N ASP A 432 -8.90 -6.88 -23.26
CA ASP A 432 -9.69 -7.75 -22.40
C ASP A 432 -9.30 -7.44 -20.94
N PRO A 433 -10.10 -7.85 -19.93
CA PRO A 433 -9.85 -7.48 -18.52
C PRO A 433 -8.47 -7.90 -17.98
N GLN A 434 -7.91 -9.00 -18.49
CA GLN A 434 -6.60 -9.48 -18.07
C GLN A 434 -5.47 -8.67 -18.68
N ILE A 435 -5.55 -8.38 -19.99
CA ILE A 435 -4.60 -7.51 -20.68
C ILE A 435 -4.66 -6.10 -20.11
N GLU A 436 -5.84 -5.60 -19.73
CA GLU A 436 -5.97 -4.31 -19.06
C GLU A 436 -5.18 -4.27 -17.75
N LYS A 437 -5.34 -5.27 -16.87
CA LYS A 437 -4.59 -5.36 -15.62
C LYS A 437 -3.08 -5.51 -15.85
N LEU A 438 -2.65 -6.28 -16.85
CA LEU A 438 -1.24 -6.40 -17.22
C LEU A 438 -0.67 -5.07 -17.71
N ARG A 439 -1.41 -4.34 -18.57
CA ARG A 439 -1.02 -3.00 -19.03
C ARG A 439 -0.90 -2.03 -17.88
N ASN A 440 -1.83 -2.03 -16.97
CA ASN A 440 -1.83 -1.19 -15.77
C ASN A 440 -0.64 -1.49 -14.84
N SER A 441 -0.09 -2.72 -14.90
CA SER A 441 1.10 -3.15 -14.15
C SER A 441 2.42 -2.84 -14.86
N PHE A 442 2.36 -2.43 -16.13
CA PHE A 442 3.53 -2.28 -16.98
C PHE A 442 4.11 -0.87 -16.89
N SER A 443 5.44 -0.76 -16.88
CA SER A 443 6.15 0.50 -17.07
C SER A 443 7.29 0.29 -18.06
N ALA A 444 7.35 1.12 -19.12
CA ALA A 444 8.33 0.99 -20.19
C ALA A 444 9.79 1.06 -19.70
N ASN A 445 10.03 1.76 -18.60
CA ASN A 445 11.38 1.97 -18.05
C ASN A 445 11.92 0.76 -17.27
N CYS A 446 11.06 -0.11 -16.78
CA CYS A 446 11.47 -1.19 -15.87
C CYS A 446 10.83 -2.56 -16.17
N SER A 447 9.74 -2.62 -16.95
CA SER A 447 9.14 -3.91 -17.30
C SER A 447 9.92 -4.63 -18.39
N GLY A 448 9.92 -5.98 -18.32
CA GLY A 448 10.57 -6.86 -19.30
C GLY A 448 9.87 -6.90 -20.65
N ASP A 449 10.53 -7.50 -21.64
CA ASP A 449 9.97 -7.71 -22.98
C ASP A 449 8.92 -8.81 -23.00
N LEU A 450 9.04 -9.78 -22.09
CA LEU A 450 8.11 -10.87 -21.91
C LEU A 450 7.62 -10.89 -20.47
N TYR A 451 6.32 -11.08 -20.29
CA TYR A 451 5.68 -11.36 -19.01
C TYR A 451 5.12 -12.79 -19.02
N ILE A 452 5.45 -13.56 -17.99
CA ILE A 452 5.07 -14.97 -17.86
C ILE A 452 4.02 -15.11 -16.77
N GLU A 453 2.86 -15.61 -17.13
CA GLU A 453 1.81 -15.97 -16.19
C GLU A 453 1.96 -17.44 -15.81
N VAL A 454 2.19 -17.69 -14.53
CA VAL A 454 2.35 -19.03 -13.97
C VAL A 454 1.01 -19.54 -13.47
N MET A 455 0.74 -20.83 -13.62
CA MET A 455 -0.51 -21.45 -13.20
C MET A 455 -0.77 -21.28 -11.70
N PRO A 456 -2.04 -21.03 -11.28
CA PRO A 456 -2.40 -21.06 -9.86
C PRO A 456 -2.02 -22.40 -9.22
N GLY A 457 -1.58 -22.36 -7.96
CA GLY A 457 -1.09 -23.53 -7.23
C GLY A 457 0.39 -23.85 -7.47
N TRP A 458 1.02 -23.28 -8.50
CA TRP A 458 2.46 -23.42 -8.73
C TRP A 458 3.23 -22.38 -7.92
N SER A 459 4.45 -22.74 -7.53
CA SER A 459 5.38 -21.86 -6.83
C SER A 459 6.39 -21.23 -7.79
N VAL A 460 6.49 -19.93 -7.80
CA VAL A 460 7.58 -19.21 -8.46
C VAL A 460 8.79 -19.17 -7.54
N ILE A 461 9.90 -19.71 -8.01
CA ILE A 461 11.18 -19.70 -7.30
C ILE A 461 12.01 -18.52 -7.79
N SER A 462 12.33 -17.60 -6.88
CA SER A 462 13.22 -16.47 -7.14
C SER A 462 14.61 -16.74 -6.59
N GLU A 463 15.56 -16.95 -7.48
CA GLU A 463 16.95 -17.14 -7.08
C GLU A 463 17.62 -15.84 -6.59
N TYR A 464 17.09 -14.67 -6.95
CA TYR A 464 17.59 -13.37 -6.45
C TYR A 464 17.27 -13.11 -4.98
N SER A 465 16.10 -13.53 -4.53
CA SER A 465 15.63 -13.30 -3.16
C SER A 465 15.63 -14.56 -2.30
N ASN A 466 15.95 -15.69 -2.88
CA ASN A 466 15.82 -17.01 -2.26
C ASN A 466 14.42 -17.22 -1.64
N THR A 467 13.39 -16.76 -2.37
CA THR A 467 12.00 -16.83 -1.93
C THR A 467 11.19 -17.73 -2.85
N GLN A 468 10.20 -18.38 -2.26
CA GLN A 468 9.19 -19.17 -2.96
C GLN A 468 7.83 -18.51 -2.77
N LYS A 469 7.12 -18.23 -3.87
CA LYS A 469 5.79 -17.61 -3.84
C LYS A 469 4.80 -18.48 -4.58
N VAL A 470 3.80 -19.01 -3.86
CA VAL A 470 2.68 -19.74 -4.48
C VAL A 470 1.77 -18.75 -5.22
N ILE A 471 1.49 -19.04 -6.47
CA ILE A 471 0.59 -18.22 -7.28
C ILE A 471 -0.86 -18.55 -6.92
N ARG A 472 -1.64 -17.52 -6.61
CA ARG A 472 -3.08 -17.58 -6.36
C ARG A 472 -3.82 -16.72 -7.38
N GLU A 473 -5.02 -17.13 -7.72
CA GLU A 473 -5.86 -16.40 -8.68
C GLU A 473 -6.70 -15.31 -7.99
N ALA A 474 -7.10 -15.54 -6.74
CA ALA A 474 -7.89 -14.61 -5.96
C ALA A 474 -7.04 -13.85 -4.95
N TYR A 475 -7.27 -12.55 -4.85
CA TYR A 475 -6.75 -11.71 -3.78
C TYR A 475 -7.84 -11.47 -2.73
N PRO A 476 -7.46 -11.28 -1.45
CA PRO A 476 -8.43 -10.93 -0.41
C PRO A 476 -9.15 -9.62 -0.74
N SER A 477 -10.41 -9.51 -0.33
CA SER A 477 -11.16 -8.25 -0.42
C SER A 477 -10.47 -7.16 0.39
N VAL A 478 -10.36 -5.97 -0.20
CA VAL A 478 -9.73 -4.79 0.41
C VAL A 478 -10.81 -3.88 0.97
N PRO A 479 -10.78 -3.56 2.27
CA PRO A 479 -11.71 -2.60 2.84
C PRO A 479 -11.30 -1.17 2.49
N LEU A 480 -12.30 -0.29 2.24
CA LEU A 480 -12.11 1.15 2.16
C LEU A 480 -13.16 1.80 3.05
N ILE A 481 -12.72 2.55 4.05
CA ILE A 481 -13.57 3.14 5.07
C ILE A 481 -13.32 4.65 5.10
N PHE A 482 -14.39 5.45 5.07
CA PHE A 482 -14.34 6.89 5.34
C PHE A 482 -15.07 7.19 6.63
N LEU A 483 -14.51 8.08 7.45
CA LEU A 483 -15.08 8.50 8.75
C LEU A 483 -14.84 10.00 8.98
N GLY A 484 -15.74 10.65 9.71
CA GLY A 484 -15.55 12.02 10.21
C GLY A 484 -16.29 13.07 9.39
N ALA A 485 -15.64 14.21 9.19
CA ALA A 485 -16.22 15.45 8.65
C ALA A 485 -17.20 15.26 7.48
N GLY A 486 -18.51 15.29 7.77
CA GLY A 486 -19.56 15.24 6.75
C GLY A 486 -19.75 13.89 6.05
N VAL A 487 -19.13 12.82 6.53
CA VAL A 487 -19.29 11.46 5.99
C VAL A 487 -20.65 10.88 6.40
N LYS A 488 -21.39 10.33 5.42
CA LYS A 488 -22.66 9.62 5.66
C LYS A 488 -22.35 8.14 5.96
N PRO A 489 -22.69 7.62 7.14
CA PRO A 489 -22.50 6.20 7.46
C PRO A 489 -23.33 5.30 6.53
N GLU A 490 -22.67 4.31 5.94
CA GLU A 490 -23.32 3.30 5.08
C GLU A 490 -22.35 2.14 4.81
N ILE A 491 -22.86 0.92 4.74
CA ILE A 491 -22.09 -0.26 4.37
C ILE A 491 -22.44 -0.66 2.94
N LEU A 492 -21.43 -0.81 2.09
CA LEU A 492 -21.55 -1.08 0.67
C LEU A 492 -20.69 -2.29 0.26
N TYR A 493 -21.30 -3.18 -0.49
CA TYR A 493 -20.63 -4.37 -1.04
C TYR A 493 -20.32 -4.25 -2.53
N THR A 494 -20.81 -3.19 -3.18
CA THR A 494 -20.50 -2.91 -4.58
C THR A 494 -19.01 -2.63 -4.75
N PRO A 495 -18.32 -3.28 -5.70
CA PRO A 495 -16.91 -3.05 -5.95
C PRO A 495 -16.62 -1.59 -6.31
N VAL A 496 -15.54 -1.06 -5.78
CA VAL A 496 -15.03 0.29 -6.10
C VAL A 496 -13.55 0.22 -6.43
N LYS A 497 -13.10 1.11 -7.33
CA LYS A 497 -11.69 1.16 -7.71
C LYS A 497 -10.86 1.88 -6.65
N MET A 498 -9.72 1.32 -6.27
CA MET A 498 -8.80 1.96 -5.33
C MET A 498 -8.26 3.30 -5.86
N ALA A 499 -8.10 3.42 -7.16
CA ALA A 499 -7.74 4.67 -7.83
C ALA A 499 -8.72 5.84 -7.57
N ALA A 500 -9.94 5.56 -7.10
CA ALA A 500 -10.90 6.61 -6.75
C ALA A 500 -10.62 7.28 -5.39
N VAL A 501 -9.72 6.75 -4.55
CA VAL A 501 -9.45 7.28 -3.21
C VAL A 501 -8.88 8.70 -3.28
N ALA A 502 -7.78 8.93 -3.99
CA ALA A 502 -7.17 10.26 -4.08
C ALA A 502 -8.11 11.32 -4.67
N PRO A 503 -8.82 11.09 -5.81
CA PRO A 503 -9.81 12.04 -6.31
C PRO A 503 -10.93 12.31 -5.31
N THR A 504 -11.39 11.31 -4.57
CA THR A 504 -12.43 11.47 -3.55
C THR A 504 -11.97 12.37 -2.41
N VAL A 505 -10.77 12.13 -1.87
CA VAL A 505 -10.20 12.94 -0.80
C VAL A 505 -9.89 14.35 -1.28
N ALA A 506 -9.37 14.52 -2.51
CA ALA A 506 -9.17 15.82 -3.13
C ALA A 506 -10.49 16.62 -3.23
N HIS A 507 -11.58 15.94 -3.60
CA HIS A 507 -12.92 16.54 -3.62
C HIS A 507 -13.38 17.02 -2.23
N PHE A 508 -13.09 16.27 -1.15
CA PHE A 508 -13.34 16.72 0.22
C PHE A 508 -12.52 17.95 0.61
N MET A 509 -11.26 18.01 0.21
CA MET A 509 -10.39 19.15 0.46
C MET A 509 -10.62 20.33 -0.46
N ARG A 510 -11.47 20.19 -1.50
CA ARG A 510 -11.71 21.17 -2.56
C ARG A 510 -10.44 21.59 -3.29
N ILE A 511 -9.58 20.64 -3.52
CA ILE A 511 -8.37 20.79 -4.32
C ILE A 511 -8.48 20.00 -5.62
N ARG A 512 -7.54 20.21 -6.53
CA ARG A 512 -7.41 19.40 -7.74
C ARG A 512 -7.04 17.96 -7.35
N ALA A 513 -7.57 16.97 -8.07
CA ALA A 513 -7.08 15.62 -8.00
C ALA A 513 -5.64 15.51 -8.54
N PRO A 514 -4.85 14.50 -8.14
CA PRO A 514 -3.54 14.25 -8.72
C PRO A 514 -3.59 14.22 -10.25
N ASN A 515 -2.52 14.70 -10.90
CA ASN A 515 -2.50 14.99 -12.33
C ASN A 515 -2.77 13.77 -13.23
N ALA A 516 -2.48 12.56 -12.76
CA ALA A 516 -2.73 11.31 -13.48
C ALA A 516 -3.90 10.50 -12.91
N ALA A 517 -4.72 11.08 -12.04
CA ALA A 517 -5.86 10.36 -11.47
C ALA A 517 -6.79 9.84 -12.57
N SER A 518 -7.04 8.54 -12.58
CA SER A 518 -7.74 7.83 -13.65
C SER A 518 -9.20 7.51 -13.34
N ALA A 519 -9.62 7.70 -12.09
CA ALA A 519 -10.99 7.40 -11.64
C ALA A 519 -11.72 8.68 -11.18
N SER A 520 -13.05 8.66 -11.32
CA SER A 520 -13.90 9.70 -10.73
C SER A 520 -14.01 9.56 -9.22
N PRO A 521 -14.24 10.67 -8.49
CA PRO A 521 -14.53 10.61 -7.06
C PRO A 521 -15.73 9.72 -6.76
N LEU A 522 -15.69 8.99 -5.66
CA LEU A 522 -16.81 8.19 -5.17
C LEU A 522 -17.98 9.11 -4.79
N THR A 523 -19.18 8.74 -5.21
CA THR A 523 -20.40 9.54 -4.98
C THR A 523 -21.12 9.15 -3.69
N GLY A 524 -21.94 10.06 -3.14
CA GLY A 524 -22.80 9.79 -2.00
C GLY A 524 -22.09 9.65 -0.65
N ILE A 525 -20.80 9.98 -0.54
CA ILE A 525 -20.05 9.90 0.72
C ILE A 525 -20.45 11.04 1.66
N ARG A 526 -20.69 12.23 1.15
CA ARG A 526 -21.12 13.39 1.95
C ARG A 526 -22.59 13.30 2.33
N LYS A 527 -22.88 13.81 3.56
CA LYS A 527 -24.25 14.05 4.06
C LYS A 527 -24.96 15.08 3.22
#